data_2e3cb4731046a7677361dd168807a368
#
_entry.id   2e3cb4731046a7677361dd168807a368
#
_cell.length_a   1.000
_cell.length_b   1.000
_cell.length_c   1.000
_cell.angle_alpha   90.00
_cell.angle_beta   90.00
_cell.angle_gamma   90.00
#
_symmetry.space_group_name_H-M   'P 1'
#
loop_
_entity.id
_entity.type
_entity.pdbx_description
1 polymer ?
#
loop_
_entity_poly.entity_id
_entity_poly.type
_entity_poly.pdbx_seq_one_letter_code
_entity_poly.pdbx_strand_id
1 'polypeptide(L)'
;QYIGEGFNFPRLDTMMLAMPISWQGNVEQYAGRLHRDYEGKQDVIIYDYVDAHIRVLESMYYKRLRTYKRIGYEIITAPNQEKQTANAIFDSESYLPVYEKDLQQANKSIYIASPGLNKSKARRLIALVEQQQTAGVSVTVITLPADSYPQARVEPTKALQTMLQSAGIYLVLQPDLHTHFAVIDQEIVWYGSTNLLSRDKEDDGLMRICSRDVALELLEEIGR
;
A
#
# COMPACT_ATOMS: atom_id res chain seq x y z
N GLN A 1 24.46 -4.65 27.12
CA GLN A 1 25.69 -4.53 26.36
C GLN A 1 25.33 -4.11 24.93
N TYR A 2 25.74 -2.93 24.51
CA TYR A 2 25.43 -2.42 23.18
C TYR A 2 26.20 -3.20 22.12
N ILE A 3 25.55 -3.66 21.07
CA ILE A 3 26.18 -4.16 19.83
C ILE A 3 26.72 -2.93 19.06
N GLY A 4 27.42 -2.05 19.78
CA GLY A 4 28.02 -0.81 19.28
C GLY A 4 29.43 -1.01 18.73
N GLU A 5 30.17 0.09 18.57
CA GLU A 5 31.55 0.05 18.12
C GLU A 5 32.39 -0.92 18.96
N GLY A 6 33.25 -1.70 18.31
CA GLY A 6 34.15 -2.66 18.99
C GLY A 6 33.60 -4.08 19.20
N PHE A 7 32.29 -4.33 18.96
CA PHE A 7 31.76 -5.69 19.09
C PHE A 7 32.15 -6.57 17.90
N ASN A 8 33.00 -7.55 18.15
CA ASN A 8 33.49 -8.49 17.14
C ASN A 8 33.24 -9.92 17.59
N PHE A 9 32.15 -10.54 17.09
CA PHE A 9 31.81 -11.92 17.40
C PHE A 9 31.37 -12.64 16.12
N PRO A 10 32.31 -13.23 15.34
CA PRO A 10 32.00 -13.84 14.03
C PRO A 10 31.00 -14.99 14.08
N ARG A 11 30.87 -15.69 15.20
CA ARG A 11 29.91 -16.77 15.42
C ARG A 11 28.45 -16.32 15.40
N LEU A 12 28.20 -15.00 15.54
CA LEU A 12 26.84 -14.49 15.62
C LEU A 12 26.13 -14.66 14.28
N ASP A 13 25.07 -15.45 14.25
CA ASP A 13 24.22 -15.74 13.11
C ASP A 13 22.78 -15.20 13.29
N THR A 14 22.39 -14.93 14.53
CA THR A 14 21.04 -14.50 14.87
C THR A 14 21.05 -13.21 15.67
N MET A 15 20.17 -12.28 15.32
CA MET A 15 19.93 -11.02 16.06
C MET A 15 18.44 -10.83 16.34
N MET A 16 18.14 -10.38 17.56
CA MET A 16 16.79 -9.97 17.95
C MET A 16 16.77 -8.45 18.12
N LEU A 17 16.00 -7.77 17.27
CA LEU A 17 15.81 -6.33 17.31
C LEU A 17 14.53 -6.02 18.08
N ALA A 18 14.66 -5.85 19.40
CA ALA A 18 13.54 -5.59 20.31
C ALA A 18 13.29 -4.09 20.56
N MET A 19 14.17 -3.21 20.06
CA MET A 19 14.02 -1.76 20.22
C MET A 19 13.86 -1.08 18.85
N PRO A 20 13.00 -0.05 18.76
CA PRO A 20 12.77 0.66 17.53
C PRO A 20 14.00 1.49 17.15
N ILE A 21 14.67 1.10 16.08
CA ILE A 21 15.70 1.90 15.39
C ILE A 21 15.18 2.27 14.02
N SER A 22 15.34 3.54 13.64
CA SER A 22 14.90 4.06 12.34
C SER A 22 16.06 4.36 11.39
N TRP A 23 17.28 4.50 11.92
CA TRP A 23 18.42 4.93 11.12
C TRP A 23 19.00 3.77 10.30
N GLN A 24 19.02 3.95 8.97
CA GLN A 24 19.48 2.94 8.01
C GLN A 24 20.92 2.46 8.31
N GLY A 25 21.81 3.38 8.64
CA GLY A 25 23.21 3.07 8.93
C GLY A 25 23.40 2.09 10.10
N ASN A 26 22.55 2.17 11.13
CA ASN A 26 22.61 1.24 12.26
C ASN A 26 22.17 -0.17 11.84
N VAL A 27 21.10 -0.28 11.03
CA VAL A 27 20.59 -1.58 10.55
C VAL A 27 21.63 -2.26 9.68
N GLU A 28 22.26 -1.53 8.75
CA GLU A 28 23.32 -2.07 7.89
C GLU A 28 24.56 -2.47 8.69
N GLN A 29 24.94 -1.66 9.68
CA GLN A 29 26.08 -1.96 10.54
C GLN A 29 25.84 -3.25 11.35
N TYR A 30 24.64 -3.43 11.90
CA TYR A 30 24.31 -4.63 12.66
C TYR A 30 24.21 -5.86 11.76
N ALA A 31 23.56 -5.75 10.61
CA ALA A 31 23.49 -6.81 9.62
C ALA A 31 24.89 -7.20 9.12
N GLY A 32 25.77 -6.24 8.81
CA GLY A 32 27.13 -6.50 8.38
C GLY A 32 27.98 -7.25 9.41
N ARG A 33 27.66 -7.13 10.70
CA ARG A 33 28.33 -7.92 11.75
C ARG A 33 27.87 -9.37 11.78
N LEU A 34 26.61 -9.62 11.42
CA LEU A 34 26.08 -10.97 11.28
C LEU A 34 26.69 -11.70 10.07
N HIS A 35 27.02 -10.97 9.00
CA HIS A 35 27.59 -11.56 7.78
C HIS A 35 29.09 -11.85 7.82
N ARG A 36 29.74 -11.76 8.98
CA ARG A 36 31.15 -12.15 9.11
C ARG A 36 31.29 -13.64 8.94
N ASP A 37 32.30 -14.04 8.16
CA ASP A 37 32.59 -15.44 7.89
C ASP A 37 32.98 -16.18 9.16
N TYR A 38 32.36 -17.33 9.35
CA TYR A 38 32.70 -18.28 10.41
C TYR A 38 32.38 -19.69 9.94
N GLU A 39 33.26 -20.64 10.19
CA GLU A 39 33.13 -22.03 9.81
C GLU A 39 31.85 -22.65 10.42
N GLY A 40 30.99 -23.25 9.58
CA GLY A 40 29.72 -23.85 9.99
C GLY A 40 28.51 -22.91 10.01
N LYS A 41 28.66 -21.62 9.69
CA LYS A 41 27.57 -20.69 9.57
C LYS A 41 26.84 -20.88 8.22
N GLN A 42 25.55 -21.19 8.25
CA GLN A 42 24.75 -21.44 7.06
C GLN A 42 23.84 -20.26 6.71
N ASP A 43 23.16 -19.71 7.71
CA ASP A 43 22.18 -18.64 7.54
C ASP A 43 22.43 -17.49 8.54
N VAL A 44 21.86 -16.33 8.21
CA VAL A 44 21.84 -15.14 9.07
C VAL A 44 20.41 -14.71 9.26
N ILE A 45 19.94 -14.69 10.50
CA ILE A 45 18.55 -14.42 10.84
C ILE A 45 18.42 -13.16 11.70
N ILE A 46 17.52 -12.26 11.33
CA ILE A 46 17.13 -11.10 12.11
C ILE A 46 15.65 -11.21 12.49
N TYR A 47 15.39 -11.34 13.78
CA TYR A 47 14.03 -11.21 14.33
C TYR A 47 13.77 -9.73 14.64
N ASP A 48 12.91 -9.11 13.88
CA ASP A 48 12.52 -7.70 14.04
C ASP A 48 11.15 -7.61 14.71
N TYR A 49 11.12 -7.16 15.95
CA TYR A 49 9.90 -6.98 16.73
C TYR A 49 9.32 -5.59 16.48
N VAL A 50 8.04 -5.56 16.12
CA VAL A 50 7.32 -4.33 15.79
C VAL A 50 6.13 -4.16 16.70
N ASP A 51 6.03 -3.01 17.34
CA ASP A 51 4.79 -2.59 17.97
C ASP A 51 3.93 -1.84 16.93
N ALA A 52 3.11 -2.60 16.22
CA ALA A 52 2.27 -2.09 15.14
C ALA A 52 1.12 -1.17 15.62
N HIS A 53 0.88 -1.10 16.94
CA HIS A 53 -0.12 -0.20 17.52
C HIS A 53 0.38 1.24 17.67
N ILE A 54 1.69 1.46 17.53
CA ILE A 54 2.33 2.77 17.65
C ILE A 54 2.85 3.22 16.28
N ARG A 55 2.17 4.20 15.67
CA ARG A 55 2.46 4.71 14.31
C ARG A 55 3.92 5.03 14.04
N VAL A 56 4.60 5.67 15.00
CA VAL A 56 6.02 6.02 14.84
C VAL A 56 6.87 4.76 14.73
N LEU A 57 6.58 3.74 15.51
CA LEU A 57 7.33 2.47 15.52
C LEU A 57 7.06 1.66 14.26
N GLU A 58 5.84 1.69 13.77
CA GLU A 58 5.46 1.08 12.49
C GLU A 58 6.17 1.75 11.31
N SER A 59 6.19 3.09 11.24
CA SER A 59 6.94 3.83 10.23
C SER A 59 8.44 3.50 10.26
N MET A 60 9.03 3.38 11.45
CA MET A 60 10.43 2.95 11.63
C MET A 60 10.66 1.53 11.08
N TYR A 61 9.71 0.63 11.30
CA TYR A 61 9.75 -0.74 10.76
C TYR A 61 9.76 -0.76 9.22
N TYR A 62 8.87 -0.02 8.57
CA TYR A 62 8.87 0.05 7.11
C TYR A 62 10.19 0.60 6.53
N LYS A 63 10.84 1.54 7.22
CA LYS A 63 12.17 2.01 6.84
C LYS A 63 13.22 0.88 6.95
N ARG A 64 13.15 0.06 8.00
CA ARG A 64 14.03 -1.11 8.16
C ARG A 64 13.77 -2.17 7.10
N LEU A 65 12.51 -2.46 6.77
CA LEU A 65 12.17 -3.40 5.70
C LEU A 65 12.80 -3.04 4.35
N ARG A 66 12.80 -1.75 3.99
CA ARG A 66 13.49 -1.28 2.77
C ARG A 66 14.98 -1.55 2.83
N THR A 67 15.59 -1.35 3.97
CA THR A 67 17.02 -1.63 4.19
C THR A 67 17.31 -3.12 4.08
N TYR A 68 16.53 -3.98 4.72
CA TYR A 68 16.70 -5.44 4.64
C TYR A 68 16.60 -5.95 3.21
N LYS A 69 15.60 -5.52 2.44
CA LYS A 69 15.46 -5.89 1.02
C LYS A 69 16.65 -5.43 0.19
N ARG A 70 17.16 -4.20 0.43
CA ARG A 70 18.30 -3.65 -0.30
C ARG A 70 19.60 -4.42 -0.05
N ILE A 71 19.80 -4.93 1.17
CA ILE A 71 20.98 -5.71 1.55
C ILE A 71 20.79 -7.22 1.35
N GLY A 72 19.70 -7.64 0.69
CA GLY A 72 19.50 -9.00 0.20
C GLY A 72 18.82 -9.98 1.16
N TYR A 73 18.16 -9.50 2.25
CA TYR A 73 17.39 -10.37 3.14
C TYR A 73 16.05 -10.75 2.52
N GLU A 74 15.70 -12.01 2.67
CA GLU A 74 14.34 -12.49 2.48
C GLU A 74 13.49 -12.14 3.71
N ILE A 75 12.29 -11.60 3.48
CA ILE A 75 11.39 -11.20 4.55
C ILE A 75 10.36 -12.30 4.78
N ILE A 76 10.45 -12.95 5.93
CA ILE A 76 9.47 -13.96 6.37
C ILE A 76 8.57 -13.30 7.41
N THR A 77 7.31 -13.13 7.09
CA THR A 77 6.31 -12.56 8.01
C THR A 77 5.60 -13.68 8.75
N ALA A 78 5.48 -13.57 10.07
CA ALA A 78 4.72 -14.55 10.85
C ALA A 78 3.24 -14.56 10.43
N PRO A 79 2.59 -15.73 10.31
CA PRO A 79 1.22 -15.85 9.78
C PRO A 79 0.15 -15.07 10.53
N ASN A 80 0.42 -14.62 11.76
CA ASN A 80 -0.50 -13.80 12.56
C ASN A 80 -0.37 -12.27 12.30
N GLN A 81 0.62 -11.80 11.56
CA GLN A 81 0.79 -10.38 11.28
C GLN A 81 -0.10 -9.89 10.12
N GLU A 82 -0.63 -10.77 9.29
CA GLU A 82 -1.61 -10.38 8.24
C GLU A 82 -2.91 -9.81 8.84
N LYS A 83 -3.26 -10.17 10.09
CA LYS A 83 -4.42 -9.61 10.81
C LYS A 83 -4.14 -8.29 11.54
N GLN A 84 -2.87 -7.92 11.75
CA GLN A 84 -2.50 -6.71 12.51
C GLN A 84 -2.39 -5.43 11.67
N THR A 85 -2.38 -5.53 10.35
CA THR A 85 -2.45 -4.37 9.45
C THR A 85 -3.89 -3.96 9.12
N ALA A 86 -4.86 -4.27 9.99
CA ALA A 86 -6.25 -3.92 9.75
C ALA A 86 -6.43 -2.41 9.54
N ASN A 87 -5.75 -1.59 10.37
CA ASN A 87 -5.78 -0.13 10.28
C ASN A 87 -4.37 0.41 10.26
N ALA A 88 -3.99 1.11 9.18
CA ALA A 88 -2.65 1.63 9.00
C ALA A 88 -2.66 2.94 8.21
N ILE A 89 -1.62 3.76 8.39
CA ILE A 89 -1.40 4.97 7.58
C ILE A 89 -0.17 4.75 6.72
N PHE A 90 -0.31 5.10 5.47
CA PHE A 90 0.69 4.97 4.42
C PHE A 90 1.02 6.33 3.82
N ASP A 91 2.26 6.51 3.42
CA ASP A 91 2.70 7.60 2.55
C ASP A 91 2.58 7.21 1.07
N SER A 92 2.88 8.17 0.19
CA SER A 92 2.83 8.00 -1.27
C SER A 92 3.74 6.87 -1.81
N GLU A 93 4.76 6.46 -1.05
CA GLU A 93 5.71 5.42 -1.47
C GLU A 93 5.35 4.02 -0.95
N SER A 94 4.68 3.92 0.21
CA SER A 94 4.48 2.65 0.93
C SER A 94 3.11 2.01 0.71
N TYR A 95 2.08 2.76 0.29
CA TYR A 95 0.71 2.24 0.19
C TYR A 95 0.52 1.22 -0.94
N LEU A 96 1.21 1.40 -2.05
CA LEU A 96 0.89 0.74 -3.31
C LEU A 96 0.90 -0.80 -3.25
N PRO A 97 1.91 -1.46 -2.65
CA PRO A 97 1.92 -2.93 -2.56
C PRO A 97 0.76 -3.51 -1.74
N VAL A 98 0.37 -2.81 -0.67
CA VAL A 98 -0.73 -3.27 0.20
C VAL A 98 -2.09 -3.00 -0.45
N TYR A 99 -2.25 -1.84 -1.07
CA TYR A 99 -3.45 -1.48 -1.83
C TYR A 99 -3.71 -2.44 -2.98
N GLU A 100 -2.68 -2.78 -3.76
CA GLU A 100 -2.80 -3.73 -4.85
C GLU A 100 -3.13 -5.13 -4.38
N LYS A 101 -2.56 -5.57 -3.25
CA LYS A 101 -2.91 -6.84 -2.62
C LYS A 101 -4.38 -6.87 -2.22
N ASP A 102 -4.90 -5.79 -1.61
CA ASP A 102 -6.32 -5.71 -1.25
C ASP A 102 -7.24 -5.78 -2.49
N LEU A 103 -6.88 -5.09 -3.59
CA LEU A 103 -7.63 -5.18 -4.84
C LEU A 103 -7.63 -6.60 -5.42
N GLN A 104 -6.47 -7.28 -5.39
CA GLN A 104 -6.33 -8.65 -5.89
C GLN A 104 -7.03 -9.70 -5.03
N GLN A 105 -7.31 -9.39 -3.77
CA GLN A 105 -8.00 -10.27 -2.82
C GLN A 105 -9.50 -9.99 -2.72
N ALA A 106 -10.01 -9.00 -3.46
CA ALA A 106 -11.43 -8.68 -3.49
C ALA A 106 -12.27 -9.86 -3.98
N ASN A 107 -13.42 -10.09 -3.32
CA ASN A 107 -14.32 -11.20 -3.61
C ASN A 107 -15.74 -10.79 -3.95
N LYS A 108 -16.12 -9.51 -3.71
CA LYS A 108 -17.49 -9.02 -3.92
C LYS A 108 -17.52 -7.76 -4.79
N SER A 109 -16.85 -6.70 -4.34
CA SER A 109 -16.94 -5.40 -4.98
C SER A 109 -15.72 -4.52 -4.72
N ILE A 110 -15.38 -3.70 -5.68
CA ILE A 110 -14.35 -2.66 -5.61
C ILE A 110 -14.97 -1.33 -6.05
N TYR A 111 -14.92 -0.31 -5.18
CA TYR A 111 -15.30 1.06 -5.50
C TYR A 111 -14.07 1.95 -5.35
N ILE A 112 -13.80 2.80 -6.34
CA ILE A 112 -12.67 3.73 -6.31
C ILE A 112 -13.17 5.12 -6.69
N ALA A 113 -13.13 6.05 -5.74
CA ALA A 113 -13.39 7.47 -5.96
C ALA A 113 -12.08 8.21 -6.23
N SER A 114 -11.96 8.74 -7.43
CA SER A 114 -10.75 9.42 -7.90
C SER A 114 -11.14 10.54 -8.85
N PRO A 115 -11.14 11.81 -8.42
CA PRO A 115 -11.48 12.94 -9.27
C PRO A 115 -10.67 12.99 -10.55
N GLY A 116 -9.38 12.66 -10.49
CA GLY A 116 -8.49 12.65 -11.64
C GLY A 116 -8.22 11.25 -12.20
N LEU A 117 -7.98 11.18 -13.51
CA LEU A 117 -7.57 9.96 -14.20
C LEU A 117 -6.20 10.14 -14.87
N ASN A 118 -5.38 9.09 -14.83
CA ASN A 118 -4.09 8.99 -15.50
C ASN A 118 -4.00 7.66 -16.28
N LYS A 119 -3.47 7.71 -17.49
CA LYS A 119 -3.42 6.55 -18.39
C LYS A 119 -2.65 5.35 -17.80
N SER A 120 -1.53 5.62 -17.13
CA SER A 120 -0.71 4.55 -16.53
C SER A 120 -1.45 3.86 -15.39
N LYS A 121 -2.03 4.64 -14.44
CA LYS A 121 -2.77 4.09 -13.30
C LYS A 121 -4.08 3.39 -13.74
N ALA A 122 -4.79 3.94 -14.73
CA ALA A 122 -5.98 3.29 -15.27
C ALA A 122 -5.67 1.93 -15.92
N ARG A 123 -4.59 1.84 -16.71
CA ARG A 123 -4.14 0.56 -17.27
C ARG A 123 -3.71 -0.43 -16.20
N ARG A 124 -3.01 0.06 -15.17
CA ARG A 124 -2.59 -0.77 -14.04
C ARG A 124 -3.80 -1.33 -13.29
N LEU A 125 -4.81 -0.50 -13.02
CA LEU A 125 -6.06 -0.95 -12.40
C LEU A 125 -6.71 -2.06 -13.21
N ILE A 126 -6.90 -1.85 -14.52
CA ILE A 126 -7.51 -2.84 -15.42
C ILE A 126 -6.80 -4.19 -15.30
N ALA A 127 -5.47 -4.19 -15.40
CA ALA A 127 -4.69 -5.43 -15.29
C ALA A 127 -4.77 -6.09 -13.90
N LEU A 128 -4.89 -5.30 -12.83
CA LEU A 128 -4.98 -5.81 -11.47
C LEU A 128 -6.34 -6.46 -11.16
N VAL A 129 -7.43 -5.94 -11.75
CA VAL A 129 -8.79 -6.40 -11.42
C VAL A 129 -9.38 -7.38 -12.45
N GLU A 130 -8.67 -7.68 -13.52
CA GLU A 130 -9.14 -8.57 -14.59
C GLU A 130 -9.54 -9.96 -14.05
N GLN A 131 -8.71 -10.54 -13.17
CA GLN A 131 -8.98 -11.83 -12.57
C GLN A 131 -10.21 -11.78 -11.64
N GLN A 132 -10.35 -10.73 -10.85
CA GLN A 132 -11.47 -10.50 -9.94
C GLN A 132 -12.79 -10.32 -10.73
N GLN A 133 -12.76 -9.55 -11.80
CA GLN A 133 -13.93 -9.39 -12.68
C GLN A 133 -14.36 -10.73 -13.30
N THR A 134 -13.40 -11.55 -13.73
CA THR A 134 -13.69 -12.91 -14.24
C THR A 134 -14.32 -13.80 -13.17
N ALA A 135 -13.95 -13.60 -11.90
CA ALA A 135 -14.55 -14.27 -10.73
C ALA A 135 -15.90 -13.67 -10.28
N GLY A 136 -16.40 -12.64 -10.98
CA GLY A 136 -17.70 -12.02 -10.68
C GLY A 136 -17.64 -10.80 -9.75
N VAL A 137 -16.45 -10.28 -9.42
CA VAL A 137 -16.31 -9.06 -8.61
C VAL A 137 -16.70 -7.85 -9.44
N SER A 138 -17.61 -7.02 -8.92
CA SER A 138 -17.98 -5.75 -9.54
C SER A 138 -16.94 -4.67 -9.26
N VAL A 139 -16.52 -3.94 -10.28
CA VAL A 139 -15.56 -2.84 -10.16
C VAL A 139 -16.22 -1.54 -10.62
N THR A 140 -16.27 -0.54 -9.75
CA THR A 140 -16.86 0.77 -10.01
C THR A 140 -15.82 1.86 -9.78
N VAL A 141 -15.66 2.75 -10.74
CA VAL A 141 -14.84 3.95 -10.63
C VAL A 141 -15.74 5.16 -10.63
N ILE A 142 -15.61 6.01 -9.63
CA ILE A 142 -16.29 7.29 -9.50
C ILE A 142 -15.28 8.38 -9.84
N THR A 143 -15.59 9.24 -10.80
CA THR A 143 -14.68 10.28 -11.28
C THR A 143 -15.45 11.51 -11.77
N LEU A 144 -14.73 12.60 -12.00
CA LEU A 144 -15.30 13.81 -12.58
C LEU A 144 -15.73 13.58 -14.04
N PRO A 145 -16.83 14.18 -14.51
CA PRO A 145 -17.15 14.26 -15.93
C PRO A 145 -16.00 14.91 -16.72
N ALA A 146 -15.83 14.52 -17.97
CA ALA A 146 -14.74 15.04 -18.80
C ALA A 146 -14.83 16.55 -19.04
N ASP A 147 -16.02 17.11 -19.11
CA ASP A 147 -16.30 18.54 -19.26
C ASP A 147 -16.03 19.38 -17.98
N SER A 148 -15.78 18.72 -16.84
CA SER A 148 -15.27 19.40 -15.64
C SER A 148 -13.78 19.82 -15.77
N TYR A 149 -13.09 19.42 -16.84
CA TYR A 149 -11.70 19.76 -17.07
C TYR A 149 -11.52 20.86 -18.13
N PRO A 150 -10.36 21.56 -18.12
CA PRO A 150 -10.02 22.49 -19.20
C PRO A 150 -10.11 21.81 -20.58
N GLN A 151 -10.50 22.59 -21.61
CA GLN A 151 -10.79 22.07 -22.97
C GLN A 151 -9.73 21.11 -23.53
N ALA A 152 -8.44 21.38 -23.26
CA ALA A 152 -7.32 20.55 -23.74
C ALA A 152 -7.30 19.14 -23.09
N ARG A 153 -8.01 18.93 -21.98
CA ARG A 153 -8.08 17.66 -21.26
C ARG A 153 -9.39 16.89 -21.45
N VAL A 154 -10.40 17.50 -22.08
CA VAL A 154 -11.72 16.87 -22.28
C VAL A 154 -11.58 15.57 -23.06
N GLU A 155 -11.04 15.61 -24.27
CA GLU A 155 -10.90 14.42 -25.12
C GLU A 155 -9.97 13.35 -24.54
N PRO A 156 -8.79 13.68 -23.98
CA PRO A 156 -7.98 12.70 -23.26
C PRO A 156 -8.72 12.03 -22.09
N THR A 157 -9.54 12.79 -21.34
CA THR A 157 -10.31 12.23 -20.22
C THR A 157 -11.41 11.31 -20.71
N LYS A 158 -12.17 11.69 -21.74
CA LYS A 158 -13.18 10.81 -22.38
C LYS A 158 -12.57 9.50 -22.88
N ALA A 159 -11.38 9.56 -23.48
CA ALA A 159 -10.70 8.35 -23.93
C ALA A 159 -10.33 7.42 -22.77
N LEU A 160 -9.94 7.96 -21.61
CA LEU A 160 -9.67 7.17 -20.40
C LEU A 160 -10.94 6.58 -19.79
N GLN A 161 -12.03 7.35 -19.76
CA GLN A 161 -13.35 6.89 -19.31
C GLN A 161 -13.84 5.73 -20.19
N THR A 162 -13.77 5.87 -21.52
CA THR A 162 -14.11 4.81 -22.46
C THR A 162 -13.24 3.57 -22.29
N MET A 163 -11.94 3.74 -22.04
CA MET A 163 -11.00 2.63 -21.79
C MET A 163 -11.41 1.83 -20.55
N LEU A 164 -11.78 2.49 -19.46
CA LEU A 164 -12.26 1.82 -18.24
C LEU A 164 -13.56 1.07 -18.49
N GLN A 165 -14.53 1.68 -19.16
CA GLN A 165 -15.80 1.06 -19.51
C GLN A 165 -15.63 -0.16 -20.44
N SER A 166 -14.75 -0.05 -21.44
CA SER A 166 -14.44 -1.16 -22.35
C SER A 166 -13.78 -2.36 -21.66
N ALA A 167 -13.15 -2.12 -20.50
CA ALA A 167 -12.60 -3.15 -19.63
C ALA A 167 -13.62 -3.71 -18.61
N GLY A 168 -14.92 -3.41 -18.76
CA GLY A 168 -15.97 -3.91 -17.87
C GLY A 168 -16.06 -3.19 -16.53
N ILE A 169 -15.41 -2.04 -16.36
CA ILE A 169 -15.48 -1.23 -15.15
C ILE A 169 -16.69 -0.29 -15.23
N TYR A 170 -17.55 -0.32 -14.22
CA TYR A 170 -18.66 0.62 -14.12
C TYR A 170 -18.14 2.02 -13.82
N LEU A 171 -18.64 3.01 -14.56
CA LEU A 171 -18.21 4.39 -14.40
C LEU A 171 -19.37 5.24 -13.87
N VAL A 172 -19.13 5.90 -12.75
CA VAL A 172 -20.04 6.91 -12.18
C VAL A 172 -19.39 8.28 -12.34
N LEU A 173 -20.10 9.19 -13.03
CA LEU A 173 -19.63 10.56 -13.24
C LEU A 173 -20.29 11.49 -12.23
N GLN A 174 -19.48 12.04 -11.31
CA GLN A 174 -19.95 12.92 -10.23
C GLN A 174 -19.25 14.29 -10.32
N PRO A 175 -19.97 15.36 -10.68
CA PRO A 175 -19.39 16.69 -10.94
C PRO A 175 -18.66 17.32 -9.74
N ASP A 176 -19.16 17.07 -8.52
CA ASP A 176 -18.64 17.66 -7.29
C ASP A 176 -17.75 16.69 -6.49
N LEU A 177 -17.14 15.72 -7.16
CA LEU A 177 -16.26 14.77 -6.50
C LEU A 177 -14.95 15.45 -6.07
N HIS A 178 -14.69 15.49 -4.77
CA HIS A 178 -13.46 16.02 -4.18
C HIS A 178 -12.72 14.99 -3.31
N THR A 179 -13.39 13.89 -2.95
CA THR A 179 -12.86 12.85 -2.07
C THR A 179 -12.04 11.82 -2.83
N HIS A 180 -11.06 11.26 -2.14
CA HIS A 180 -10.19 10.19 -2.65
C HIS A 180 -10.32 9.00 -1.72
N PHE A 181 -10.93 7.92 -2.20
CA PHE A 181 -11.04 6.69 -1.42
C PHE A 181 -11.20 5.46 -2.31
N ALA A 182 -10.96 4.30 -1.72
CA ALA A 182 -11.44 3.04 -2.26
C ALA A 182 -12.16 2.26 -1.16
N VAL A 183 -13.21 1.52 -1.55
CA VAL A 183 -13.92 0.59 -0.69
C VAL A 183 -13.88 -0.78 -1.35
N ILE A 184 -13.38 -1.79 -0.64
CA ILE A 184 -13.21 -3.15 -1.12
C ILE A 184 -14.06 -4.06 -0.26
N ASP A 185 -14.92 -4.85 -0.90
CA ASP A 185 -15.84 -5.83 -0.30
C ASP A 185 -16.78 -5.24 0.78
N GLN A 186 -17.00 -3.91 0.78
CA GLN A 186 -17.74 -3.16 1.80
C GLN A 186 -17.16 -3.33 3.22
N GLU A 187 -15.85 -3.56 3.33
CA GLU A 187 -15.17 -3.84 4.59
C GLU A 187 -13.83 -3.09 4.71
N ILE A 188 -13.03 -3.09 3.64
CA ILE A 188 -11.73 -2.40 3.62
C ILE A 188 -11.91 -1.04 2.97
N VAL A 189 -11.50 0.00 3.69
CA VAL A 189 -11.52 1.39 3.24
C VAL A 189 -10.11 1.92 3.11
N TRP A 190 -9.80 2.51 1.97
CA TRP A 190 -8.64 3.35 1.75
C TRP A 190 -9.10 4.78 1.58
N TYR A 191 -8.67 5.69 2.44
CA TYR A 191 -9.10 7.09 2.47
C TYR A 191 -7.93 8.03 2.71
N GLY A 192 -7.85 9.14 1.98
CA GLY A 192 -6.80 10.13 2.20
C GLY A 192 -6.69 11.19 1.12
N SER A 193 -5.52 11.82 1.02
CA SER A 193 -5.26 12.87 0.02
C SER A 193 -4.77 12.33 -1.32
N THR A 194 -4.28 11.09 -1.36
CA THR A 194 -3.75 10.45 -2.58
C THR A 194 -4.83 10.22 -3.61
N ASN A 195 -4.65 10.75 -4.81
CA ASN A 195 -5.53 10.48 -5.93
C ASN A 195 -5.17 9.11 -6.56
N LEU A 196 -5.97 8.09 -6.22
CA LEU A 196 -5.68 6.68 -6.52
C LEU A 196 -5.50 6.38 -8.02
N LEU A 197 -6.18 7.13 -8.91
CA LEU A 197 -6.09 6.94 -10.36
C LEU A 197 -5.42 8.10 -11.11
N SER A 198 -4.78 9.04 -10.40
CA SER A 198 -4.03 10.16 -10.98
C SER A 198 -2.63 10.23 -10.36
N ARG A 199 -1.93 11.36 -10.54
CA ARG A 199 -0.58 11.54 -10.01
C ARG A 199 -0.62 11.73 -8.49
N ASP A 200 0.30 11.09 -7.81
CA ASP A 200 0.56 11.31 -6.39
C ASP A 200 1.40 12.59 -6.21
N LYS A 201 1.24 13.24 -5.08
CA LYS A 201 2.13 14.31 -4.59
C LYS A 201 3.00 13.74 -3.48
N GLU A 202 4.15 14.37 -3.22
CA GLU A 202 5.11 13.89 -2.21
C GLU A 202 4.53 13.84 -0.80
N ASP A 203 3.62 14.79 -0.49
CA ASP A 203 2.98 14.91 0.83
C ASP A 203 1.66 14.15 0.96
N ASP A 204 1.26 13.39 -0.07
CA ASP A 204 0.02 12.62 -0.04
C ASP A 204 0.12 11.41 0.89
N GLY A 205 -0.98 11.14 1.61
CA GLY A 205 -1.10 10.00 2.51
C GLY A 205 -2.45 9.30 2.37
N LEU A 206 -2.44 8.02 2.71
CA LEU A 206 -3.61 7.16 2.73
C LEU A 206 -3.74 6.43 4.05
N MET A 207 -4.95 6.31 4.52
CA MET A 207 -5.33 5.50 5.67
C MET A 207 -6.08 4.27 5.17
N ARG A 208 -5.65 3.08 5.60
CA ARG A 208 -6.36 1.83 5.42
C ARG A 208 -7.14 1.52 6.69
N ILE A 209 -8.42 1.27 6.59
CA ILE A 209 -9.31 0.97 7.71
C ILE A 209 -10.13 -0.27 7.36
N CYS A 210 -10.18 -1.24 8.27
CA CYS A 210 -11.12 -2.36 8.19
C CYS A 210 -12.35 -2.02 9.04
N SER A 211 -13.39 -1.48 8.41
CA SER A 211 -14.65 -1.12 9.05
C SER A 211 -15.78 -1.12 8.05
N ARG A 212 -16.75 -1.98 8.28
CA ARG A 212 -17.96 -2.05 7.46
C ARG A 212 -18.81 -0.79 7.57
N ASP A 213 -18.89 -0.22 8.76
CA ASP A 213 -19.71 0.97 9.00
C ASP A 213 -19.16 2.17 8.22
N VAL A 214 -17.84 2.40 8.28
CA VAL A 214 -17.17 3.47 7.50
C VAL A 214 -17.29 3.21 6.00
N ALA A 215 -17.19 1.95 5.57
CA ALA A 215 -17.35 1.58 4.16
C ALA A 215 -18.75 1.91 3.64
N LEU A 216 -19.78 1.59 4.40
CA LEU A 216 -21.17 1.87 4.02
C LEU A 216 -21.47 3.37 4.02
N GLU A 217 -20.97 4.13 5.00
CA GLU A 217 -21.14 5.58 5.07
C GLU A 217 -20.54 6.27 3.83
N LEU A 218 -19.34 5.88 3.40
CA LEU A 218 -18.72 6.41 2.17
C LEU A 218 -19.48 6.04 0.90
N LEU A 219 -20.06 4.84 0.83
CA LEU A 219 -20.84 4.41 -0.31
C LEU A 219 -22.21 5.12 -0.39
N GLU A 220 -22.81 5.50 0.75
CA GLU A 220 -24.04 6.31 0.80
C GLU A 220 -23.81 7.74 0.27
N GLU A 221 -22.62 8.31 0.48
CA GLU A 221 -22.27 9.63 -0.06
C GLU A 221 -22.24 9.66 -1.60
N ILE A 222 -21.86 8.54 -2.24
CA ILE A 222 -21.81 8.43 -3.71
C ILE A 222 -23.23 8.32 -4.32
N GLY A 223 -24.19 7.79 -3.57
CA GLY A 223 -25.55 7.58 -4.03
C GLY A 223 -26.46 8.81 -3.93
N ARG A 224 -25.95 9.91 -3.38
CA ARG A 224 -26.64 11.20 -3.26
C ARG A 224 -26.26 12.15 -4.36
#